data_6c792b389d1a2d7f1c66c0183f91aac6
#
_entry.id   6c792b389d1a2d7f1c66c0183f91aac6
#
_cell.length_a   1.000
_cell.length_b   1.000
_cell.length_c   1.000
_cell.angle_alpha   90.00
_cell.angle_beta   90.00
_cell.angle_gamma   90.00
#
_symmetry.space_group_name_H-M   'P 1'
#
loop_
_entity.id
_entity.type
_entity.pdbx_description
1 polymer ?
#
loop_
_entity_poly.entity_id
_entity_poly.type
_entity_poly.pdbx_seq_one_letter_code
_entity_poly.pdbx_strand_id
1 'polypeptide(L)'
;MYRYYITSVVIFLVFSLICGMALAEDHSEKLSVVAVGDNLIHPVVYHDAQHSDGTFNFKPMYSNIKKDIASPDLAFVNQESPLGGDDIPFSGFKRFNTPSQVAGDIVATGFDVINGANNHSLD
;
A
#
# COMPACT_ATOMS: atom_id res chain seq x y z
N MET A 1 29.21 -59.31 17.98
CA MET A 1 29.09 -57.98 18.63
C MET A 1 29.19 -56.84 17.63
N TYR A 2 30.17 -56.73 16.78
CA TYR A 2 30.37 -55.65 15.78
C TYR A 2 29.20 -55.41 14.82
N ARG A 3 28.53 -56.44 14.34
CA ARG A 3 27.40 -56.30 13.40
C ARG A 3 26.20 -55.55 13.95
N TYR A 4 25.91 -55.68 15.25
CA TYR A 4 24.81 -54.96 15.89
C TYR A 4 25.11 -53.46 16.07
N TYR A 5 26.37 -53.11 16.35
CA TYR A 5 26.79 -51.70 16.44
C TYR A 5 26.65 -50.96 15.11
N ILE A 6 27.08 -51.60 14.02
CA ILE A 6 26.96 -51.03 12.67
C ILE A 6 25.50 -50.82 12.31
N THR A 7 24.61 -51.77 12.58
CA THR A 7 23.19 -51.66 12.29
C THR A 7 22.54 -50.53 13.10
N SER A 8 22.87 -50.39 14.37
CA SER A 8 22.35 -49.31 15.22
C SER A 8 22.82 -47.92 14.77
N VAL A 9 24.09 -47.79 14.36
CA VAL A 9 24.62 -46.51 13.85
C VAL A 9 23.94 -46.12 12.54
N VAL A 10 23.72 -47.08 11.63
CA VAL A 10 23.04 -46.82 10.35
C VAL A 10 21.58 -46.40 10.58
N ILE A 11 20.86 -47.07 11.48
CA ILE A 11 19.48 -46.71 11.83
C ILE A 11 19.44 -45.32 12.41
N PHE A 12 20.36 -44.94 13.30
CA PHE A 12 20.40 -43.61 13.90
C PHE A 12 20.70 -42.53 12.86
N LEU A 13 21.63 -42.77 11.94
CA LEU A 13 21.93 -41.82 10.85
C LEU A 13 20.75 -41.64 9.90
N VAL A 14 20.06 -42.73 9.51
CA VAL A 14 18.87 -42.65 8.66
C VAL A 14 17.73 -41.89 9.37
N PHE A 15 17.53 -42.16 10.66
CA PHE A 15 16.51 -41.47 11.45
C PHE A 15 16.83 -39.97 11.60
N SER A 16 18.10 -39.61 11.83
CA SER A 16 18.55 -38.21 11.88
C SER A 16 18.37 -37.50 10.55
N LEU A 17 18.59 -38.17 9.43
CA LEU A 17 18.40 -37.61 8.09
C LEU A 17 16.93 -37.37 7.79
N ILE A 18 16.04 -38.32 8.13
CA ILE A 18 14.58 -38.17 7.95
C ILE A 18 14.03 -37.08 8.85
N CYS A 19 14.49 -36.98 10.11
CA CYS A 19 14.07 -35.93 11.05
C CYS A 19 14.52 -34.54 10.59
N GLY A 20 15.72 -34.42 10.00
CA GLY A 20 16.22 -33.16 9.44
C GLY A 20 15.43 -32.68 8.21
N MET A 21 14.93 -33.61 7.39
CA MET A 21 14.09 -33.26 6.23
C MET A 21 12.67 -32.84 6.61
N ALA A 22 12.14 -33.31 7.74
CA ALA A 22 10.80 -32.98 8.21
C ALA A 22 10.69 -31.58 8.84
N LEU A 23 11.82 -30.89 9.10
CA LEU A 23 11.85 -29.56 9.71
C LEU A 23 11.99 -28.41 8.69
N ALA A 24 12.10 -28.72 7.41
CA ALA A 24 12.10 -27.72 6.34
C ALA A 24 10.65 -27.46 5.88
N GLU A 25 9.80 -26.94 6.74
CA GLU A 25 8.55 -26.31 6.33
C GLU A 25 8.91 -25.01 5.61
N ASP A 26 8.62 -24.94 4.33
CA ASP A 26 8.73 -23.70 3.55
C ASP A 26 7.57 -22.78 3.97
N HIS A 27 7.82 -21.94 4.97
CA HIS A 27 6.92 -20.88 5.37
C HIS A 27 6.99 -19.74 4.35
N SER A 28 6.44 -19.95 3.17
CA SER A 28 6.23 -18.84 2.24
C SER A 28 5.02 -18.03 2.71
N GLU A 29 5.25 -16.89 3.32
CA GLU A 29 4.21 -15.90 3.57
C GLU A 29 3.89 -15.16 2.26
N LYS A 30 2.61 -15.03 1.96
CA LYS A 30 2.15 -14.29 0.77
C LYS A 30 1.63 -12.93 1.23
N LEU A 31 2.17 -11.87 0.63
CA LEU A 31 1.69 -10.51 0.79
C LEU A 31 0.95 -10.10 -0.49
N SER A 32 -0.28 -9.65 -0.34
CA SER A 32 -1.06 -9.06 -1.42
C SER A 32 -0.86 -7.54 -1.45
N VAL A 33 -0.53 -6.99 -2.62
CA VAL A 33 -0.29 -5.56 -2.80
C VAL A 33 -1.17 -5.04 -3.92
N VAL A 34 -1.83 -3.92 -3.71
CA VAL A 34 -2.46 -3.11 -4.75
C VAL A 34 -1.69 -1.81 -4.92
N ALA A 35 -1.39 -1.44 -6.15
CA ALA A 35 -0.78 -0.16 -6.48
C ALA A 35 -1.62 0.55 -7.52
N VAL A 36 -1.94 1.82 -7.26
CA VAL A 36 -2.64 2.70 -8.19
C VAL A 36 -1.69 3.80 -8.66
N GLY A 37 -1.95 4.32 -9.84
CA GLY A 37 -1.19 5.42 -10.43
C GLY A 37 -1.49 6.77 -9.78
N ASP A 38 -1.57 7.79 -10.64
CA ASP A 38 -1.59 9.17 -10.21
C ASP A 38 -2.95 9.60 -9.66
N ASN A 39 -2.95 10.08 -8.43
CA ASN A 39 -4.04 10.86 -7.88
C ASN A 39 -3.76 12.33 -8.17
N LEU A 40 -4.24 12.77 -9.32
CA LEU A 40 -4.01 14.12 -9.86
C LEU A 40 -5.28 14.96 -9.72
N ILE A 41 -5.27 15.87 -8.76
CA ILE A 41 -6.43 16.70 -8.40
C ILE A 41 -6.43 18.01 -9.21
N HIS A 42 -7.07 17.99 -10.36
CA HIS A 42 -7.33 19.18 -11.17
C HIS A 42 -8.44 20.08 -10.55
N PRO A 43 -8.53 21.37 -10.95
CA PRO A 43 -9.56 22.28 -10.47
C PRO A 43 -10.99 21.73 -10.53
N VAL A 44 -11.35 21.06 -11.63
CA VAL A 44 -12.67 20.44 -11.76
C VAL A 44 -12.96 19.42 -10.67
N VAL A 45 -11.95 18.68 -10.21
CA VAL A 45 -12.08 17.65 -9.18
C VAL A 45 -12.30 18.27 -7.80
N TYR A 46 -11.47 19.26 -7.42
CA TYR A 46 -11.66 19.87 -6.11
C TYR A 46 -12.88 20.80 -6.05
N HIS A 47 -13.32 21.39 -7.17
CA HIS A 47 -14.59 22.13 -7.20
C HIS A 47 -15.80 21.21 -7.05
N ASP A 48 -15.76 19.99 -7.62
CA ASP A 48 -16.81 18.98 -7.41
C ASP A 48 -16.85 18.47 -5.96
N ALA A 49 -15.69 18.38 -5.32
CA ALA A 49 -15.56 17.95 -3.92
C ALA A 49 -15.90 19.06 -2.90
N GLN A 50 -16.03 20.32 -3.33
CA GLN A 50 -16.22 21.46 -2.44
C GLN A 50 -17.69 21.61 -2.01
N HIS A 51 -17.91 21.73 -0.71
CA HIS A 51 -19.21 22.07 -0.13
C HIS A 51 -19.46 23.58 -0.10
N SER A 52 -20.71 23.97 0.10
CA SER A 52 -21.13 25.38 0.18
C SER A 52 -20.54 26.16 1.35
N ASP A 53 -20.07 25.47 2.39
CA ASP A 53 -19.36 26.03 3.53
C ASP A 53 -17.84 26.16 3.33
N GLY A 54 -17.34 25.80 2.14
CA GLY A 54 -15.93 25.87 1.78
C GLY A 54 -15.10 24.65 2.15
N THR A 55 -15.66 23.67 2.85
CA THR A 55 -15.00 22.40 3.15
C THR A 55 -14.96 21.47 1.93
N PHE A 56 -14.12 20.43 1.98
CA PHE A 56 -13.97 19.47 0.90
C PHE A 56 -14.29 18.05 1.35
N ASN A 57 -14.80 17.22 0.43
CA ASN A 57 -15.05 15.81 0.63
C ASN A 57 -14.74 15.02 -0.66
N PHE A 58 -13.60 14.38 -0.71
CA PHE A 58 -13.16 13.57 -1.87
C PHE A 58 -13.60 12.11 -1.77
N LYS A 59 -14.19 11.65 -0.67
CA LYS A 59 -14.61 10.25 -0.48
C LYS A 59 -15.52 9.71 -1.58
N PRO A 60 -16.48 10.51 -2.13
CA PRO A 60 -17.34 10.02 -3.21
C PRO A 60 -16.57 9.54 -4.45
N MET A 61 -15.48 10.20 -4.83
CA MET A 61 -14.69 9.80 -6.00
C MET A 61 -14.00 8.44 -5.85
N TYR A 62 -13.69 8.03 -4.60
CA TYR A 62 -13.06 6.75 -4.30
C TYR A 62 -14.07 5.63 -3.98
N SER A 63 -15.36 5.94 -3.85
CA SER A 63 -16.36 5.01 -3.32
C SER A 63 -16.43 3.67 -4.06
N ASN A 64 -16.30 3.69 -5.39
CA ASN A 64 -16.39 2.50 -6.23
C ASN A 64 -15.16 1.58 -6.13
N ILE A 65 -14.00 2.12 -5.79
CA ILE A 65 -12.75 1.35 -5.67
C ILE A 65 -12.38 1.03 -4.22
N LYS A 66 -13.07 1.59 -3.25
CA LYS A 66 -12.74 1.47 -1.83
C LYS A 66 -12.55 0.02 -1.38
N LYS A 67 -13.40 -0.90 -1.83
CA LYS A 67 -13.31 -2.31 -1.48
C LYS A 67 -12.03 -2.95 -2.03
N ASP A 68 -11.68 -2.62 -3.26
CA ASP A 68 -10.50 -3.17 -3.93
C ASP A 68 -9.19 -2.64 -3.31
N ILE A 69 -9.22 -1.39 -2.82
CA ILE A 69 -8.08 -0.78 -2.12
C ILE A 69 -7.92 -1.32 -0.69
N ALA A 70 -9.02 -1.52 0.04
CA ALA A 70 -8.99 -1.91 1.44
C ALA A 70 -8.87 -3.43 1.67
N SER A 71 -8.90 -4.26 0.62
CA SER A 71 -8.87 -5.72 0.76
C SER A 71 -7.46 -6.34 0.74
N PRO A 72 -6.45 -5.82 0.01
CA PRO A 72 -5.08 -6.30 0.07
C PRO A 72 -4.39 -5.98 1.40
N ASP A 73 -3.23 -6.62 1.63
CA ASP A 73 -2.40 -6.38 2.83
C ASP A 73 -1.70 -5.02 2.77
N LEU A 74 -1.46 -4.48 1.57
CA LEU A 74 -0.83 -3.17 1.36
C LEU A 74 -1.43 -2.47 0.14
N ALA A 75 -1.83 -1.22 0.30
CA ALA A 75 -2.33 -0.36 -0.77
C ALA A 75 -1.46 0.89 -0.96
N PHE A 76 -1.02 1.11 -2.20
CA PHE A 76 -0.15 2.22 -2.61
C PHE A 76 -0.84 3.15 -3.60
N VAL A 77 -0.60 4.48 -3.46
CA VAL A 77 -1.02 5.50 -4.44
C VAL A 77 0.08 6.54 -4.65
N ASN A 78 0.23 7.03 -5.89
CA ASN A 78 1.01 8.23 -6.17
C ASN A 78 0.11 9.46 -6.03
N GLN A 79 0.34 10.30 -5.02
CA GLN A 79 -0.29 11.62 -4.89
C GLN A 79 0.51 12.61 -5.75
N GLU A 80 0.09 12.78 -6.98
CA GLU A 80 0.87 13.56 -7.95
C GLU A 80 0.76 15.05 -7.71
N SER A 81 -0.45 15.57 -7.45
CA SER A 81 -0.63 16.99 -7.11
C SER A 81 -0.27 17.25 -5.65
N PRO A 82 0.69 18.18 -5.36
CA PRO A 82 1.14 18.44 -4.00
C PRO A 82 0.02 19.00 -3.09
N LEU A 83 0.18 18.74 -1.78
CA LEU A 83 -0.61 19.33 -0.70
C LEU A 83 0.21 20.47 -0.09
N GLY A 84 0.27 21.59 -0.78
CA GLY A 84 1.11 22.73 -0.42
C GLY A 84 0.60 23.56 0.77
N GLY A 85 -0.60 23.24 1.25
CA GLY A 85 -1.27 23.93 2.36
C GLY A 85 -2.51 24.71 1.93
N ASP A 86 -3.42 24.88 2.88
CA ASP A 86 -4.71 25.55 2.64
C ASP A 86 -4.62 27.08 2.81
N ASP A 87 -3.46 27.60 3.27
CA ASP A 87 -3.18 29.03 3.43
C ASP A 87 -2.84 29.74 2.11
N ILE A 88 -2.57 28.97 1.04
CA ILE A 88 -2.31 29.48 -0.29
C ILE A 88 -3.40 29.03 -1.27
N PRO A 89 -3.66 29.78 -2.35
CA PRO A 89 -4.72 29.44 -3.29
C PRO A 89 -4.55 28.03 -3.90
N PHE A 90 -5.64 27.27 -3.96
CA PHE A 90 -5.66 26.02 -4.71
C PHE A 90 -5.51 26.31 -6.20
N SER A 91 -4.78 25.42 -6.90
CA SER A 91 -4.42 25.64 -8.29
C SER A 91 -4.25 24.32 -9.04
N GLY A 92 -4.33 24.41 -10.37
CA GLY A 92 -4.11 23.30 -11.27
C GLY A 92 -2.81 23.44 -12.07
N PHE A 93 -2.77 22.77 -13.23
CA PHE A 93 -1.61 22.84 -14.13
C PHE A 93 -1.28 24.31 -14.49
N LYS A 94 -0.02 24.75 -14.38
CA LYS A 94 1.24 23.99 -14.25
C LYS A 94 1.79 23.86 -12.81
N ARG A 95 1.21 24.53 -11.86
CA ARG A 95 1.64 24.49 -10.44
C ARG A 95 0.44 24.05 -9.62
N PHE A 96 0.43 22.82 -9.22
CA PHE A 96 -0.66 22.29 -8.43
C PHE A 96 -0.55 22.69 -6.95
N ASN A 97 -1.66 23.05 -6.39
CA ASN A 97 -1.88 23.05 -4.93
C ASN A 97 -3.27 22.46 -4.66
N THR A 98 -3.31 21.35 -3.96
CA THR A 98 -4.52 20.57 -3.71
C THR A 98 -4.99 20.79 -2.27
N PRO A 99 -6.32 20.84 -2.01
CA PRO A 99 -6.85 20.87 -0.66
C PRO A 99 -6.32 19.74 0.21
N SER A 100 -5.84 20.06 1.41
CA SER A 100 -5.22 19.08 2.33
C SER A 100 -6.17 17.95 2.74
N GLN A 101 -7.48 18.15 2.66
CA GLN A 101 -8.52 17.15 2.92
C GLN A 101 -8.33 15.85 2.10
N VAL A 102 -7.75 15.93 0.92
CA VAL A 102 -7.43 14.76 0.08
C VAL A 102 -6.63 13.72 0.85
N ALA A 103 -5.66 14.13 1.67
CA ALA A 103 -4.85 13.19 2.46
C ALA A 103 -5.70 12.33 3.41
N GLY A 104 -6.60 12.97 4.15
CA GLY A 104 -7.51 12.26 5.06
C GLY A 104 -8.47 11.32 4.32
N ASP A 105 -8.94 11.72 3.14
CA ASP A 105 -9.89 10.93 2.36
C ASP A 105 -9.21 9.74 1.64
N ILE A 106 -7.94 9.86 1.24
CA ILE A 106 -7.10 8.76 0.75
C ILE A 106 -6.92 7.70 1.86
N VAL A 107 -6.53 8.13 3.07
CA VAL A 107 -6.39 7.24 4.22
C VAL A 107 -7.71 6.57 4.57
N ALA A 108 -8.83 7.32 4.57
CA ALA A 108 -10.17 6.77 4.83
C ALA A 108 -10.65 5.81 3.73
N THR A 109 -10.04 5.84 2.55
CA THR A 109 -10.30 4.90 1.46
C THR A 109 -9.61 3.55 1.70
N GLY A 110 -8.48 3.53 2.41
CA GLY A 110 -7.73 2.34 2.77
C GLY A 110 -6.32 2.28 2.20
N PHE A 111 -5.78 3.39 1.68
CA PHE A 111 -4.38 3.45 1.25
C PHE A 111 -3.44 3.52 2.44
N ASP A 112 -2.38 2.70 2.41
CA ASP A 112 -1.36 2.60 3.47
C ASP A 112 -0.11 3.41 3.13
N VAL A 113 0.24 3.49 1.84
CA VAL A 113 1.43 4.18 1.35
C VAL A 113 1.04 5.23 0.32
N ILE A 114 1.41 6.47 0.60
CA ILE A 114 1.18 7.63 -0.28
C ILE A 114 2.54 8.17 -0.72
N ASN A 115 2.84 8.06 -2.02
CA ASN A 115 4.05 8.64 -2.60
C ASN A 115 3.79 10.10 -2.97
N GLY A 116 4.62 11.02 -2.48
CA GLY A 116 4.62 12.43 -2.87
C GLY A 116 5.86 12.86 -3.67
N ALA A 117 6.75 11.90 -3.97
CA ALA A 117 8.00 12.18 -4.70
C ALA A 117 7.81 11.95 -6.22
N ASN A 118 7.41 12.98 -6.94
CA ASN A 118 7.14 12.96 -8.37
C ASN A 118 7.55 14.28 -9.04
N ASN A 119 7.20 14.48 -10.33
CA ASN A 119 7.55 15.67 -11.10
C ASN A 119 6.89 16.97 -10.61
N HIS A 120 5.83 16.88 -9.79
CA HIS A 120 5.14 18.04 -9.21
C HIS A 120 5.56 18.36 -7.77
N SER A 121 6.54 17.63 -7.21
CA SER A 121 6.98 17.81 -5.81
C SER A 121 7.51 19.21 -5.46
N LEU A 122 7.80 20.03 -6.46
CA LEU A 122 8.35 21.39 -6.31
C LEU A 122 7.43 22.49 -6.92
N ASP A 123 6.18 22.20 -7.15
CA ASP A 123 5.18 23.15 -7.71
C ASP A 123 4.89 24.42 -6.84
#